data_f4b20b36ac23ea56eeb925817db9468a
#
_entry.id   f4b20b36ac23ea56eeb925817db9468a
#
_cell.length_a   1.000
_cell.length_b   1.000
_cell.length_c   1.000
_cell.angle_alpha   90.00
_cell.angle_beta   90.00
_cell.angle_gamma   90.00
#
_symmetry.space_group_name_H-M   'P 1'
#
loop_
_entity.id
_entity.type
_entity.pdbx_description
1 polymer ?
#
loop_
_entity_poly.entity_id
_entity_poly.type
_entity_poly.pdbx_seq_one_letter_code
_entity_poly.pdbx_strand_id
1 'polypeptide(L)'
;MIEKEELDRFIASCKDEQAELLMTLGRIPAPSHHEEKRAAFCKKWFEHEGCNEVWIDEAQNVICKFNCDRYDEITVMMAHMDVVFNDTEELPIR
;
A
#
# COMPACT_ATOMS: atom_id res chain seq x y z
N MET A 1 -16.93 12.79 -10.65
CA MET A 1 -17.13 11.38 -10.23
C MET A 1 -16.79 10.44 -11.37
N ILE A 2 -16.07 9.37 -11.09
CA ILE A 2 -15.70 8.36 -12.10
C ILE A 2 -16.91 7.47 -12.37
N GLU A 3 -17.20 7.23 -13.65
CA GLU A 3 -18.26 6.33 -14.03
C GLU A 3 -17.85 4.87 -13.76
N LYS A 4 -18.84 4.03 -13.45
CA LYS A 4 -18.60 2.62 -13.13
C LYS A 4 -17.85 1.88 -14.25
N GLU A 5 -18.25 2.10 -15.50
CA GLU A 5 -17.60 1.44 -16.66
C GLU A 5 -16.15 1.84 -16.81
N GLU A 6 -15.84 3.10 -16.57
CA GLU A 6 -14.47 3.61 -16.61
C GLU A 6 -13.63 3.01 -15.49
N LEU A 7 -14.19 2.93 -14.30
CA LEU A 7 -13.54 2.31 -13.15
C LEU A 7 -13.29 0.83 -13.40
N ASP A 8 -14.29 0.11 -13.92
CA ASP A 8 -14.15 -1.32 -14.21
C ASP A 8 -13.05 -1.58 -15.24
N ARG A 9 -12.95 -0.75 -16.26
CA ARG A 9 -11.89 -0.87 -17.28
C ARG A 9 -10.51 -0.61 -16.67
N PHE A 10 -10.40 0.38 -15.81
CA PHE A 10 -9.14 0.68 -15.14
C PHE A 10 -8.70 -0.49 -14.25
N ILE A 11 -9.61 -1.03 -13.46
CA ILE A 11 -9.32 -2.17 -12.59
C ILE A 11 -8.87 -3.37 -13.42
N ALA A 12 -9.56 -3.66 -14.51
CA ALA A 12 -9.18 -4.77 -15.40
C ALA A 12 -7.79 -4.56 -16.01
N SER A 13 -7.43 -3.32 -16.34
CA SER A 13 -6.13 -3.01 -16.93
C SER A 13 -4.98 -3.17 -15.93
N CYS A 14 -5.26 -3.12 -14.64
CA CYS A 14 -4.26 -3.23 -13.58
C CYS A 14 -4.14 -4.63 -13.00
N LYS A 15 -4.90 -5.59 -13.50
CA LYS A 15 -5.00 -6.93 -12.90
C LYS A 15 -3.65 -7.63 -12.72
N ASP A 16 -2.83 -7.66 -13.76
CA ASP A 16 -1.53 -8.33 -13.71
C ASP A 16 -0.56 -7.59 -12.79
N GLU A 17 -0.58 -6.27 -12.85
CA GLU A 17 0.24 -5.41 -12.01
C GLU A 17 -0.11 -5.57 -10.53
N GLN A 18 -1.40 -5.67 -10.23
CA GLN A 18 -1.88 -5.89 -8.86
C GLN A 18 -1.45 -7.26 -8.34
N ALA A 19 -1.50 -8.29 -9.18
CA ALA A 19 -1.07 -9.62 -8.78
C ALA A 19 0.43 -9.65 -8.45
N GLU A 20 1.25 -9.01 -9.26
CA GLU A 20 2.69 -8.89 -9.01
C GLU A 20 2.98 -8.11 -7.74
N LEU A 21 2.26 -7.01 -7.52
CA LEU A 21 2.41 -6.19 -6.32
C LEU A 21 2.05 -6.99 -5.07
N LEU A 22 0.97 -7.74 -5.12
CA LEU A 22 0.54 -8.57 -4.00
C LEU A 22 1.60 -9.62 -3.66
N MET A 23 2.16 -10.28 -4.67
CA MET A 23 3.23 -11.27 -4.45
C MET A 23 4.48 -10.61 -3.88
N THR A 24 4.85 -9.45 -4.37
CA THR A 24 6.01 -8.70 -3.86
C THR A 24 5.82 -8.35 -2.38
N LEU A 25 4.66 -7.80 -2.04
CA LEU A 25 4.33 -7.46 -0.65
C LEU A 25 4.31 -8.70 0.23
N GLY A 26 3.74 -9.80 -0.27
CA GLY A 26 3.65 -11.04 0.49
C GLY A 26 5.00 -11.64 0.82
N ARG A 27 6.02 -11.41 -0.01
CA ARG A 27 7.38 -11.92 0.22
C ARG A 27 8.15 -11.10 1.25
N ILE A 28 7.75 -9.85 1.49
CA ILE A 28 8.43 -8.98 2.45
C ILE A 28 7.98 -9.37 3.87
N PRO A 29 8.90 -9.78 4.77
CA PRO A 29 8.51 -10.12 6.12
C PRO A 29 8.02 -8.88 6.88
N ALA A 30 6.92 -9.04 7.61
CA ALA A 30 6.31 -7.95 8.37
C ALA A 30 5.59 -8.48 9.63
N PRO A 31 6.34 -9.13 10.56
CA PRO A 31 5.70 -9.54 11.81
C PRO A 31 5.21 -8.31 12.58
N SER A 32 4.19 -8.49 13.41
CA SER A 32 3.61 -7.39 14.18
C SER A 32 4.70 -6.65 14.95
N HIS A 33 4.64 -5.32 14.92
CA HIS A 33 5.63 -4.40 15.50
C HIS A 33 7.00 -4.41 14.81
N HIS A 34 7.13 -5.11 13.67
CA HIS A 34 8.35 -5.17 12.86
C HIS A 34 8.05 -5.05 11.37
N GLU A 35 7.23 -4.05 11.02
CA GLU A 35 6.76 -3.84 9.65
C GLU A 35 7.65 -2.91 8.82
N GLU A 36 8.84 -2.56 9.31
CA GLU A 36 9.70 -1.53 8.73
C GLU A 36 10.01 -1.78 7.24
N LYS A 37 10.25 -3.02 6.86
CA LYS A 37 10.57 -3.37 5.47
C LYS A 37 9.39 -3.15 4.54
N ARG A 38 8.20 -3.58 4.96
CA ARG A 38 6.99 -3.35 4.17
C ARG A 38 6.62 -1.88 4.13
N ALA A 39 6.76 -1.19 5.25
CA ALA A 39 6.50 0.24 5.30
C ALA A 39 7.39 1.01 4.32
N ALA A 40 8.69 0.69 4.30
CA ALA A 40 9.63 1.31 3.39
C ALA A 40 9.26 1.02 1.91
N PHE A 41 8.89 -0.20 1.61
CA PHE A 41 8.44 -0.56 0.26
C PHE A 41 7.19 0.21 -0.13
N CYS A 42 6.18 0.24 0.73
CA CYS A 42 4.93 0.93 0.47
C CYS A 42 5.13 2.42 0.26
N LYS A 43 6.00 3.05 1.07
CA LYS A 43 6.31 4.47 0.92
C LYS A 43 6.90 4.75 -0.46
N LYS A 44 7.87 3.96 -0.89
CA LYS A 44 8.49 4.11 -2.21
C LYS A 44 7.49 3.89 -3.33
N TRP A 45 6.60 2.91 -3.16
CA TRP A 45 5.58 2.62 -4.16
C TRP A 45 4.63 3.81 -4.33
N PHE A 46 4.14 4.38 -3.22
CA PHE A 46 3.26 5.55 -3.29
C PHE A 46 3.96 6.75 -3.94
N GLU A 47 5.22 6.97 -3.61
CA GLU A 47 6.01 8.04 -4.21
C GLU A 47 6.16 7.84 -5.72
N HIS A 48 6.43 6.61 -6.14
CA HIS A 48 6.54 6.25 -7.55
C HIS A 48 5.23 6.46 -8.31
N GLU A 49 4.10 6.21 -7.66
CA GLU A 49 2.77 6.41 -8.25
C GLU A 49 2.32 7.87 -8.24
N GLY A 50 3.17 8.78 -7.81
CA GLY A 50 2.91 10.20 -7.91
C GLY A 50 2.35 10.87 -6.67
N CYS A 51 2.30 10.18 -5.54
CA CYS A 51 1.87 10.80 -4.30
C CYS A 51 3.00 11.64 -3.72
N ASN A 52 2.75 12.93 -3.50
CA ASN A 52 3.75 13.87 -3.00
C ASN A 52 3.75 13.97 -1.47
N GLU A 53 2.72 13.49 -0.81
CA GLU A 53 2.57 13.57 0.64
C GLU A 53 2.50 12.16 1.23
N VAL A 54 3.67 11.53 1.35
CA VAL A 54 3.81 10.19 1.92
C VAL A 54 4.82 10.23 3.04
N TRP A 55 4.48 9.65 4.19
CA TRP A 55 5.43 9.52 5.30
C TRP A 55 5.14 8.28 6.11
N ILE A 56 6.11 7.89 6.93
CA ILE A 56 5.98 6.78 7.87
C ILE A 56 6.00 7.39 9.27
N ASP A 57 4.97 7.08 10.07
CA ASP A 57 4.90 7.59 11.44
C ASP A 57 5.68 6.71 12.43
N GLU A 58 5.65 7.07 13.70
CA GLU A 58 6.38 6.36 14.76
C GLU A 58 5.89 4.93 14.97
N ALA A 59 4.64 4.66 14.62
CA ALA A 59 4.05 3.33 14.73
C ALA A 59 4.23 2.50 13.45
N GLN A 60 5.04 2.97 12.50
CA GLN A 60 5.29 2.34 11.21
C GLN A 60 4.08 2.31 10.28
N ASN A 61 3.15 3.25 10.47
CA ASN A 61 2.06 3.44 9.51
C ASN A 61 2.57 4.23 8.32
N VAL A 62 2.27 3.76 7.12
CA VAL A 62 2.52 4.52 5.90
C VAL A 62 1.28 5.34 5.61
N ILE A 63 1.44 6.65 5.58
CA ILE A 63 0.34 7.57 5.37
C ILE A 63 0.56 8.30 4.05
N CYS A 64 -0.48 8.28 3.21
CA CYS A 64 -0.46 8.91 1.91
C CYS A 64 -1.70 9.78 1.78
N LYS A 65 -1.49 11.05 1.44
CA LYS A 65 -2.58 12.03 1.29
C LYS A 65 -2.72 12.43 -0.17
N PHE A 66 -3.96 12.45 -0.66
CA PHE A 66 -4.30 12.94 -1.99
C PHE A 66 -5.33 14.05 -1.87
N ASN A 67 -4.92 15.28 -2.13
CA ASN A 67 -5.80 16.45 -2.16
C ASN A 67 -6.64 16.67 -0.90
N CYS A 68 -6.17 16.21 0.26
CA CYS A 68 -6.92 16.29 1.50
C CYS A 68 -7.16 17.72 1.98
N ASP A 69 -6.32 18.67 1.56
CA ASP A 69 -6.42 20.08 1.99
C ASP A 69 -7.45 20.88 1.20
N ARG A 70 -8.08 20.29 0.20
CA ARG A 70 -9.04 20.98 -0.68
C ARG A 70 -10.48 20.86 -0.26
N TYR A 71 -10.81 19.93 0.63
CA TYR A 71 -12.19 19.58 0.95
C TYR A 71 -12.38 19.49 2.45
N ASP A 72 -13.60 19.80 2.90
CA ASP A 72 -13.97 19.68 4.32
C ASP A 72 -14.15 18.22 4.75
N GLU A 73 -14.44 17.34 3.80
CA GLU A 73 -14.62 15.92 4.06
C GLU A 73 -13.56 15.13 3.32
N ILE A 74 -13.04 14.11 3.98
CA ILE A 74 -12.07 13.19 3.36
C ILE A 74 -12.54 11.75 3.57
N THR A 75 -12.14 10.89 2.64
CA THR A 75 -12.33 9.44 2.76
C THR A 75 -11.01 8.83 3.21
N VAL A 76 -11.04 8.04 4.26
CA VAL A 76 -9.86 7.34 4.76
C VAL A 76 -10.00 5.86 4.44
N MET A 77 -8.99 5.30 3.77
CA MET A 77 -8.89 3.87 3.52
C MET A 77 -7.74 3.32 4.36
N MET A 78 -8.00 2.26 5.11
CA MET A 78 -7.03 1.68 6.04
C MET A 78 -6.89 0.18 5.81
N ALA A 79 -5.65 -0.28 5.89
CA ALA A 79 -5.33 -1.70 5.82
C ALA A 79 -4.08 -1.97 6.64
N HIS A 80 -4.03 -3.12 7.31
CA HIS A 80 -2.84 -3.48 8.06
C HIS A 80 -1.80 -4.15 7.15
N MET A 81 -0.52 -4.03 7.53
CA MET A 81 0.59 -4.60 6.79
C MET A 81 1.23 -5.80 7.48
N ASP A 82 0.99 -5.94 8.78
CA ASP A 82 1.63 -6.99 9.57
C ASP A 82 1.02 -8.35 9.30
N VAL A 83 1.82 -9.37 9.57
CA VAL A 83 1.39 -10.77 9.48
C VAL A 83 1.69 -11.47 10.79
N VAL A 84 1.05 -12.61 11.00
CA VAL A 84 1.20 -13.39 12.25
C VAL A 84 2.51 -14.17 12.30
N PHE A 85 3.19 -14.32 11.17
CA PHE A 85 4.46 -15.07 11.10
C PHE A 85 5.60 -14.22 11.65
N ASN A 86 6.50 -14.86 12.41
CA ASN A 86 7.65 -14.16 13.00
C ASN A 86 8.90 -14.17 12.13
N ASP A 87 8.77 -14.58 10.87
CA ASP A 87 9.89 -14.64 9.95
C ASP A 87 10.45 -13.26 9.66
N THR A 88 11.76 -13.14 9.71
CA THR A 88 12.48 -11.90 9.41
C THR A 88 13.18 -11.97 8.04
N GLU A 89 13.13 -13.12 7.39
CA GLU A 89 13.67 -13.34 6.06
C GLU A 89 12.54 -13.33 5.03
N GLU A 90 12.92 -13.21 3.74
CA GLU A 90 11.95 -13.22 2.66
C GLU A 90 11.06 -14.46 2.70
N LEU A 91 9.74 -14.24 2.60
CA LEU A 91 8.78 -15.32 2.65
C LEU A 91 8.65 -16.01 1.27
N PRO A 92 8.61 -17.35 1.24
CA PRO A 92 8.49 -18.07 -0.03
C PRO A 92 7.04 -18.08 -0.52
N ILE A 93 6.72 -17.18 -1.44
CA ILE A 93 5.42 -17.11 -2.09
C ILE A 93 5.51 -17.86 -3.42
N ARG A 94 4.57 -18.73 -3.65
CA ARG A 94 4.49 -19.52 -4.87
C ARG A 94 3.21 -19.27 -5.65
#